data_ac6a12c9e2ede2dca8a1a15eb9c5a81c
#
_entry.id   ac6a12c9e2ede2dca8a1a15eb9c5a81c
#
_cell.length_a   1.000
_cell.length_b   1.000
_cell.length_c   1.000
_cell.angle_alpha   90.00
_cell.angle_beta   90.00
_cell.angle_gamma   90.00
#
_symmetry.space_group_name_H-M   'P 1'
#
loop_
_entity.id
_entity.type
_entity.pdbx_description
1 polymer ?
#
loop_
_entity_poly.entity_id
_entity_poly.type
_entity_poly.pdbx_seq_one_letter_code
_entity_poly.pdbx_strand_id
1 'polypeptide(L)'
;MRIALNARFLIEGKMEGIGYSCWEIYRRMIELNPQHTFILFFDRPYSTVFTTFKNVIPVVISPPARHPFLWLIWFEWSIPRALKKWQADVFFSHDGFTSLKTTIPVFLTIHDLAFLAFPKQVPFLVHYFYKIFTPLYLKINFM
;
A
#
# COMPACT_ATOMS: atom_id res chain seq x y z
N MET A 1 1.31 16.96 -8.97
CA MET A 1 1.25 16.32 -7.65
C MET A 1 2.21 15.14 -7.60
N ARG A 2 2.70 14.80 -6.42
CA ARG A 2 3.52 13.63 -6.14
C ARG A 2 2.63 12.59 -5.42
N ILE A 3 2.26 11.54 -6.13
CA ILE A 3 1.31 10.53 -5.68
C ILE A 3 2.10 9.29 -5.24
N ALA A 4 2.06 8.96 -3.96
CA ALA A 4 2.67 7.75 -3.45
C ALA A 4 1.70 6.57 -3.58
N LEU A 5 2.20 5.43 -4.07
CA LEU A 5 1.43 4.21 -4.28
C LEU A 5 2.05 3.07 -3.47
N ASN A 6 1.24 2.35 -2.71
CA ASN A 6 1.66 1.12 -2.04
C ASN A 6 1.75 -0.02 -3.06
N ALA A 7 2.95 -0.43 -3.41
CA ALA A 7 3.26 -1.40 -4.46
C ALA A 7 3.73 -2.76 -3.91
N ARG A 8 3.52 -3.06 -2.62
CA ARG A 8 4.07 -4.28 -2.00
C ARG A 8 3.49 -5.59 -2.56
N PHE A 9 2.31 -5.55 -3.20
CA PHE A 9 1.70 -6.71 -3.87
C PHE A 9 2.07 -6.84 -5.36
N LEU A 10 2.84 -5.90 -5.90
CA LEU A 10 3.33 -6.00 -7.28
C LEU A 10 4.57 -6.89 -7.34
N ILE A 11 4.34 -8.20 -7.43
CA ILE A 11 5.40 -9.22 -7.47
C ILE A 11 5.27 -9.97 -8.80
N GLU A 12 6.22 -9.77 -9.70
CA GLU A 12 6.22 -10.42 -11.00
C GLU A 12 6.17 -11.95 -10.87
N GLY A 13 5.29 -12.58 -11.65
CA GLY A 13 5.09 -14.03 -11.66
C GLY A 13 4.40 -14.61 -10.41
N LYS A 14 4.04 -13.76 -9.43
CA LYS A 14 3.37 -14.17 -8.19
C LYS A 14 2.24 -13.24 -7.78
N MET A 15 1.68 -12.48 -8.71
CA MET A 15 0.51 -11.65 -8.42
C MET A 15 -0.73 -12.52 -8.25
N GLU A 16 -1.47 -12.25 -7.19
CA GLU A 16 -2.83 -12.77 -6.94
C GLU A 16 -3.86 -11.67 -7.23
N GLY A 17 -5.14 -11.93 -6.96
CA GLY A 17 -6.24 -11.02 -7.29
C GLY A 17 -6.02 -9.57 -6.88
N ILE A 18 -5.56 -9.33 -5.64
CA ILE A 18 -5.25 -7.97 -5.15
C ILE A 18 -4.09 -7.35 -5.96
N GLY A 19 -3.04 -8.12 -6.27
CA GLY A 19 -1.90 -7.65 -7.05
C GLY A 19 -2.31 -7.24 -8.47
N TYR A 20 -3.11 -8.05 -9.16
CA TYR A 20 -3.62 -7.72 -10.48
C TYR A 20 -4.54 -6.50 -10.48
N SER A 21 -5.48 -6.43 -9.52
CA SER A 21 -6.37 -5.28 -9.36
C SER A 21 -5.58 -4.00 -9.07
N CYS A 22 -4.59 -4.08 -8.19
CA CYS A 22 -3.68 -2.99 -7.83
C CYS A 22 -2.94 -2.48 -9.07
N TRP A 23 -2.32 -3.39 -9.84
CA TRP A 23 -1.55 -3.02 -11.02
C TRP A 23 -2.42 -2.40 -12.12
N GLU A 24 -3.60 -2.96 -12.40
CA GLU A 24 -4.50 -2.38 -13.40
C GLU A 24 -4.94 -0.95 -13.06
N ILE A 25 -5.23 -0.69 -11.80
CA ILE A 25 -5.59 0.66 -11.34
C ILE A 25 -4.38 1.59 -11.43
N TYR A 26 -3.24 1.18 -10.89
CA TYR A 26 -2.04 2.03 -10.86
C TYR A 26 -1.52 2.33 -12.27
N ARG A 27 -1.47 1.33 -13.14
CA ARG A 27 -1.05 1.50 -14.53
C ARG A 27 -1.90 2.56 -15.24
N ARG A 28 -3.23 2.46 -15.12
CA ARG A 28 -4.15 3.44 -15.73
C ARG A 28 -4.02 4.83 -15.11
N MET A 29 -3.87 4.92 -13.79
CA MET A 29 -3.61 6.21 -13.13
C MET A 29 -2.35 6.87 -13.67
N ILE A 30 -1.27 6.11 -13.85
CA ILE A 30 0.02 6.59 -14.35
C ILE A 30 -0.09 7.02 -15.83
N GLU A 31 -0.70 6.18 -16.65
CA GLU A 31 -0.87 6.44 -18.10
C GLU A 31 -1.73 7.68 -18.40
N LEU A 32 -2.85 7.81 -17.67
CA LEU A 32 -3.81 8.89 -17.87
C LEU A 32 -3.39 10.23 -17.26
N ASN A 33 -2.35 10.23 -16.41
CA ASN A 33 -1.91 11.43 -15.68
C ASN A 33 -0.39 11.65 -15.81
N PRO A 34 0.14 11.86 -17.02
CA PRO A 34 1.58 12.01 -17.26
C PRO A 34 2.17 13.26 -16.59
N GLN A 35 1.32 14.25 -16.22
CA GLN A 35 1.71 15.47 -15.51
C GLN A 35 1.99 15.25 -14.03
N HIS A 36 1.64 14.09 -13.45
CA HIS A 36 1.90 13.74 -12.05
C HIS A 36 3.11 12.82 -11.93
N THR A 37 3.79 12.87 -10.79
CA THR A 37 4.86 11.94 -10.45
C THR A 37 4.31 10.86 -9.53
N PHE A 38 4.48 9.61 -9.90
CA PHE A 38 4.04 8.46 -9.12
C PHE A 38 5.23 7.80 -8.44
N ILE A 39 5.18 7.67 -7.11
CA ILE A 39 6.23 7.08 -6.30
C ILE A 39 5.74 5.72 -5.81
N LEU A 40 6.29 4.65 -6.36
CA LEU A 40 5.88 3.28 -6.03
C LEU A 40 6.73 2.76 -4.86
N PHE A 41 6.09 2.51 -3.71
CA PHE A 41 6.74 1.96 -2.53
C PHE A 41 6.66 0.44 -2.50
N PHE A 42 7.81 -0.21 -2.71
CA PHE A 42 7.98 -1.65 -2.63
C PHE A 42 8.59 -2.04 -1.28
N ASP A 43 8.23 -3.21 -0.74
CA ASP A 43 8.84 -3.77 0.47
C ASP A 43 10.02 -4.71 0.17
N ARG A 44 10.38 -4.84 -1.10
CA ARG A 44 11.43 -5.75 -1.64
C ARG A 44 11.90 -5.29 -3.01
N PRO A 45 12.98 -5.87 -3.56
CA PRO A 45 13.37 -5.62 -4.96
C PRO A 45 12.17 -5.84 -5.89
N TYR A 46 11.99 -4.93 -6.83
CA TYR A 46 10.89 -4.89 -7.77
C TYR A 46 11.33 -5.30 -9.18
N SER A 47 10.37 -5.71 -10.01
CA SER A 47 10.59 -5.90 -11.43
C SER A 47 10.46 -4.58 -12.20
N THR A 48 11.27 -4.42 -13.24
CA THR A 48 11.23 -3.27 -14.14
C THR A 48 9.92 -3.16 -14.92
N VAL A 49 9.17 -4.25 -15.04
CA VAL A 49 7.84 -4.29 -15.68
C VAL A 49 6.85 -3.28 -15.07
N PHE A 50 6.98 -2.99 -13.76
CA PHE A 50 6.12 -2.04 -13.05
C PHE A 50 6.61 -0.59 -13.12
N THR A 51 7.75 -0.33 -13.73
CA THR A 51 8.44 0.96 -13.67
C THR A 51 8.85 1.50 -15.05
N THR A 52 8.18 1.04 -16.10
CA THR A 52 8.47 1.42 -17.50
C THR A 52 8.07 2.86 -17.84
N PHE A 53 7.26 3.49 -17.02
CA PHE A 53 6.73 4.84 -17.26
C PHE A 53 7.71 5.92 -16.80
N LYS A 54 7.85 6.98 -17.59
CA LYS A 54 8.79 8.09 -17.31
C LYS A 54 8.46 8.89 -16.05
N ASN A 55 7.20 8.90 -15.64
CA ASN A 55 6.68 9.61 -14.47
C ASN A 55 6.60 8.73 -13.22
N VAL A 56 7.26 7.58 -13.21
CA VAL A 56 7.33 6.63 -12.09
C VAL A 56 8.70 6.66 -11.42
N ILE A 57 8.70 6.74 -10.09
CA ILE A 57 9.89 6.62 -9.24
C ILE A 57 9.70 5.39 -8.35
N PRO A 58 10.42 4.29 -8.59
CA PRO A 58 10.36 3.13 -7.71
C PRO A 58 11.26 3.32 -6.48
N VAL A 59 10.75 2.95 -5.31
CA VAL A 59 11.46 3.07 -4.03
C VAL A 59 11.28 1.80 -3.23
N VAL A 60 12.37 1.16 -2.83
CA VAL A 60 12.35 0.03 -1.90
C VAL A 60 12.44 0.55 -0.47
N ILE A 61 11.50 0.16 0.38
CA ILE A 61 11.40 0.55 1.79
C ILE A 61 11.52 -0.69 2.67
N SER A 62 12.48 -0.67 3.58
CA SER A 62 12.68 -1.73 4.59
C SER A 62 11.79 -1.50 5.83
N PRO A 63 11.49 -2.57 6.59
CA PRO A 63 11.78 -4.00 6.36
C PRO A 63 10.80 -4.63 5.36
N PRO A 64 11.10 -5.84 4.82
CA PRO A 64 10.13 -6.57 3.99
C PRO A 64 8.85 -6.88 4.80
N ALA A 65 7.70 -6.44 4.33
CA ALA A 65 6.42 -6.52 5.05
C ALA A 65 5.75 -7.90 4.86
N ARG A 66 6.39 -8.99 5.33
CA ARG A 66 5.95 -10.38 5.15
C ARG A 66 5.27 -11.02 6.36
N HIS A 67 5.28 -10.35 7.52
CA HIS A 67 4.73 -10.83 8.79
C HIS A 67 3.99 -9.70 9.48
N PRO A 68 2.90 -9.94 10.24
CA PRO A 68 2.12 -8.88 10.90
C PRO A 68 2.94 -7.89 11.72
N PHE A 69 3.97 -8.36 12.44
CA PHE A 69 4.87 -7.46 13.16
C PHE A 69 5.67 -6.54 12.23
N LEU A 70 6.14 -7.06 11.08
CA LEU A 70 6.84 -6.27 10.07
C LEU A 70 5.89 -5.33 9.32
N TRP A 71 4.60 -5.68 9.16
CA TRP A 71 3.59 -4.75 8.63
C TRP A 71 3.45 -3.54 9.52
N LEU A 72 3.41 -3.74 10.86
CA LEU A 72 3.33 -2.64 11.81
C LEU A 72 4.52 -1.69 11.66
N ILE A 73 5.75 -2.22 11.60
CA ILE A 73 6.95 -1.41 11.38
C ILE A 73 6.87 -0.68 10.04
N TRP A 74 6.50 -1.39 8.98
CA TRP A 74 6.48 -0.84 7.63
C TRP A 74 5.46 0.29 7.49
N PHE A 75 4.22 0.08 7.95
CA PHE A 75 3.16 1.09 7.86
C PHE A 75 3.31 2.22 8.88
N GLU A 76 3.71 1.94 10.14
CA GLU A 76 3.70 2.95 11.20
C GLU A 76 5.01 3.76 11.33
N TRP A 77 6.10 3.29 10.72
CA TRP A 77 7.38 4.00 10.76
C TRP A 77 7.99 4.21 9.38
N SER A 78 8.06 3.18 8.55
CA SER A 78 8.76 3.28 7.27
C SER A 78 7.96 4.10 6.25
N ILE A 79 6.67 3.86 6.10
CA ILE A 79 5.79 4.62 5.20
C ILE A 79 5.74 6.12 5.55
N PRO A 80 5.46 6.55 6.80
CA PRO A 80 5.42 7.98 7.11
C PRO A 80 6.73 8.71 6.82
N ARG A 81 7.87 8.06 7.11
CA ARG A 81 9.20 8.61 6.79
C ARG A 81 9.43 8.73 5.29
N ALA A 82 9.02 7.71 4.53
CA ALA A 82 9.15 7.72 3.09
C ALA A 82 8.25 8.78 2.44
N LEU A 83 7.00 8.91 2.88
CA LEU A 83 6.07 9.94 2.42
C LEU A 83 6.65 11.34 2.62
N LYS A 84 7.21 11.62 3.80
CA LYS A 84 7.88 12.88 4.11
C LYS A 84 9.14 13.08 3.27
N LYS A 85 10.02 12.07 3.17
CA LYS A 85 11.27 12.14 2.40
C LYS A 85 11.01 12.42 0.93
N TRP A 86 10.01 11.79 0.36
CA TRP A 86 9.65 11.92 -1.05
C TRP A 86 8.65 13.04 -1.32
N GLN A 87 8.26 13.80 -0.30
CA GLN A 87 7.33 14.93 -0.39
C GLN A 87 6.03 14.53 -1.13
N ALA A 88 5.45 13.41 -0.73
CA ALA A 88 4.20 12.94 -1.31
C ALA A 88 3.03 13.85 -0.89
N ASP A 89 2.18 14.21 -1.85
CA ASP A 89 0.98 15.01 -1.61
C ASP A 89 -0.20 14.15 -1.16
N VAL A 90 -0.22 12.88 -1.61
CA VAL A 90 -1.28 11.91 -1.31
C VAL A 90 -0.70 10.49 -1.32
N PHE A 91 -1.26 9.63 -0.49
CA PHE A 91 -0.90 8.21 -0.44
C PHE A 91 -2.08 7.33 -0.85
N PHE A 92 -1.87 6.45 -1.82
CA PHE A 92 -2.86 5.48 -2.28
C PHE A 92 -2.43 4.08 -1.85
N SER A 93 -3.27 3.40 -1.07
CA SER A 93 -3.02 2.04 -0.59
C SER A 93 -4.18 1.11 -0.96
N HIS A 94 -3.88 0.12 -1.81
CA HIS A 94 -4.87 -0.77 -2.41
C HIS A 94 -4.89 -2.17 -1.78
N ASP A 95 -4.35 -2.32 -0.57
CA ASP A 95 -4.22 -3.63 0.10
C ASP A 95 -4.86 -3.72 1.48
N GLY A 96 -5.70 -2.77 1.83
CA GLY A 96 -6.41 -2.75 3.12
C GLY A 96 -5.61 -2.18 4.29
N PHE A 97 -4.36 -1.75 4.08
CA PHE A 97 -3.47 -1.24 5.12
C PHE A 97 -3.02 0.18 4.83
N THR A 98 -2.86 0.98 5.88
CA THR A 98 -2.27 2.31 5.82
C THR A 98 -1.53 2.62 7.11
N SER A 99 -1.08 3.87 7.29
CA SER A 99 -0.44 4.34 8.51
C SER A 99 -1.38 5.22 9.32
N LEU A 100 -1.42 4.99 10.63
CA LEU A 100 -2.10 5.88 11.60
C LEU A 100 -1.33 7.20 11.83
N LYS A 101 -0.08 7.28 11.36
CA LYS A 101 0.84 8.41 11.57
C LYS A 101 1.05 9.29 10.35
N THR A 102 0.36 9.01 9.25
CA THR A 102 0.45 9.88 8.09
C THR A 102 -0.33 11.19 8.30
N THR A 103 0.22 12.29 7.81
CA THR A 103 -0.39 13.63 7.88
C THR A 103 -0.91 14.11 6.54
N ILE A 104 -0.76 13.30 5.50
CA ILE A 104 -1.26 13.60 4.14
C ILE A 104 -2.53 12.79 3.87
N PRO A 105 -3.38 13.23 2.93
CA PRO A 105 -4.56 12.47 2.52
C PRO A 105 -4.21 11.04 2.09
N VAL A 106 -5.05 10.09 2.47
CA VAL A 106 -4.90 8.67 2.12
C VAL A 106 -6.15 8.17 1.41
N PHE A 107 -5.96 7.48 0.29
CA PHE A 107 -6.98 6.66 -0.33
C PHE A 107 -6.72 5.20 0.00
N LEU A 108 -7.61 4.59 0.77
CA LEU A 108 -7.51 3.21 1.22
C LEU A 108 -8.60 2.36 0.56
N THR A 109 -8.21 1.26 -0.07
CA THR A 109 -9.15 0.25 -0.58
C THR A 109 -9.26 -0.90 0.41
N ILE A 110 -10.47 -1.21 0.87
CA ILE A 110 -10.79 -2.42 1.62
C ILE A 110 -11.50 -3.37 0.65
N HIS A 111 -10.91 -4.54 0.39
CA HIS A 111 -11.44 -5.51 -0.58
C HIS A 111 -12.59 -6.32 -0.03
N ASP A 112 -12.46 -6.76 1.23
CA ASP A 112 -13.48 -7.55 1.91
C ASP A 112 -13.38 -7.40 3.43
N LEU A 113 -14.36 -7.99 4.12
CA LEU A 113 -14.40 -8.11 5.57
C LEU A 113 -14.47 -9.59 5.99
N ALA A 114 -13.89 -10.49 5.19
CA ALA A 114 -13.93 -11.93 5.42
C ALA A 114 -13.38 -12.32 6.81
N PHE A 115 -12.41 -11.59 7.33
CA PHE A 115 -11.87 -11.81 8.68
C PHE A 115 -12.92 -11.63 9.79
N LEU A 116 -14.00 -10.87 9.56
CA LEU A 116 -15.13 -10.74 10.49
C LEU A 116 -16.12 -11.90 10.35
N ALA A 117 -16.46 -12.26 9.11
CA ALA A 117 -17.44 -13.32 8.81
C ALA A 117 -16.86 -14.72 9.04
N PHE A 118 -15.59 -14.94 8.72
CA PHE A 118 -14.92 -16.24 8.74
C PHE A 118 -13.60 -16.21 9.52
N PRO A 119 -13.60 -15.88 10.82
CA PRO A 119 -12.38 -15.67 11.60
C PRO A 119 -11.46 -16.89 11.68
N LYS A 120 -12.00 -18.11 11.53
CA LYS A 120 -11.23 -19.36 11.54
C LYS A 120 -10.45 -19.65 10.25
N GLN A 121 -10.76 -18.93 9.16
CA GLN A 121 -10.07 -19.10 7.87
C GLN A 121 -8.84 -18.19 7.74
N VAL A 122 -8.63 -17.29 8.70
CA VAL A 122 -7.51 -16.35 8.72
C VAL A 122 -6.54 -16.76 9.85
N PRO A 123 -5.22 -16.79 9.60
CA PRO A 123 -4.24 -17.06 10.64
C PRO A 123 -4.44 -16.13 11.85
N PHE A 124 -4.29 -16.66 13.06
CA PHE A 124 -4.64 -15.98 14.32
C PHE A 124 -4.04 -14.57 14.43
N LEU A 125 -2.73 -14.41 14.19
CA LEU A 125 -2.07 -13.10 14.26
C LEU A 125 -2.60 -12.12 13.21
N VAL A 126 -2.90 -12.61 12.00
CA VAL A 126 -3.45 -11.81 10.92
C VAL A 126 -4.86 -11.36 11.25
N HIS A 127 -5.70 -12.26 11.79
CA HIS A 127 -7.05 -11.93 12.26
C HIS A 127 -7.04 -10.82 13.31
N TYR A 128 -6.16 -10.93 14.33
CA TYR A 128 -6.03 -9.90 15.37
C TYR A 128 -5.55 -8.57 14.79
N PHE A 129 -4.61 -8.60 13.85
CA PHE A 129 -4.14 -7.39 13.19
C PHE A 129 -5.30 -6.68 12.46
N TYR A 130 -6.04 -7.40 11.63
CA TYR A 130 -7.20 -6.82 10.93
C TYR A 130 -8.27 -6.30 11.88
N LYS A 131 -8.60 -7.07 12.92
CA LYS A 131 -9.62 -6.69 13.91
C LYS A 131 -9.29 -5.39 14.65
N ILE A 132 -8.02 -5.13 14.92
CA ILE A 132 -7.55 -3.93 15.62
C ILE A 132 -7.37 -2.77 14.65
N PHE A 133 -6.64 -2.98 13.57
CA PHE A 133 -6.17 -1.88 12.72
C PHE A 133 -7.19 -1.45 11.66
N THR A 134 -8.00 -2.35 11.10
CA THR A 134 -8.97 -1.96 10.07
C THR A 134 -9.95 -0.88 10.58
N PRO A 135 -10.58 -0.99 11.77
CA PRO A 135 -11.43 0.08 12.29
C PRO A 135 -10.68 1.40 12.54
N LEU A 136 -9.41 1.34 12.93
CA LEU A 136 -8.58 2.53 13.15
C LEU A 136 -8.26 3.22 11.83
N TYR A 137 -7.88 2.46 10.79
CA TYR A 137 -7.63 2.99 9.46
C TYR A 137 -8.86 3.67 8.84
N LEU A 138 -10.05 3.10 9.05
CA LEU A 138 -11.28 3.69 8.56
C LEU A 138 -11.58 5.05 9.23
N LYS A 139 -11.29 5.21 10.52
CA LYS A 139 -11.53 6.48 11.24
C LYS A 139 -10.67 7.63 10.73
N ILE A 140 -9.44 7.38 10.31
CA ILE A 140 -8.53 8.43 9.83
C ILE A 140 -8.98 9.00 8.48
N ASN A 141 -9.57 8.16 7.64
CA ASN A 141 -9.98 8.56 6.29
C ASN A 141 -11.30 9.35 6.25
N PHE A 142 -11.97 9.55 7.39
CA PHE A 142 -13.23 10.30 7.50
C PHE A 142 -13.08 11.66 8.22
N MET A 143 -11.86 12.09 8.51
CA MET A 143 -11.55 13.44 8.99
C MET A 143 -10.88 14.26 7.90
#